data_ff40013df08a795569f6b1afd2054874
#
_entry.id   ff40013df08a795569f6b1afd2054874
#
_cell.length_a   1.000
_cell.length_b   1.000
_cell.length_c   1.000
_cell.angle_alpha   90.00
_cell.angle_beta   90.00
_cell.angle_gamma   90.00
#
_symmetry.space_group_name_H-M   'P 1'
#
loop_
_entity.id
_entity.type
_entity.pdbx_description
1 polymer ?
#
loop_
_entity_poly.entity_id
_entity_poly.type
_entity_poly.pdbx_seq_one_letter_code
_entity_poly.pdbx_strand_id
1 'polypeptide(L)'
;METVAVKANKPAEYKRPFLSPLNQRRWQNFKANRRGYWSLWVFLTLFVLSLFAEFLANDRPILVWFKGSIHAPVIFDYPEELWLGEDGFLPVTDYKITEIEQAFSQHGWALWPPVRYSYRTVNNELPEPAPSAPSWLYSKEQRCQAYTLGVDDPGCNLGNWNWLGTDDQARDVLARAIYGFRISVLFGLILTLLSAVIGVTAGAGQGYFGGWTDLLFQRFIEIWSSLPVLYILLIIAAILPPGFWILLGIMLLFTWVGFVGVVRAEFLRARNFEYVNAARALGVGNRAIIYRHLLPNAMVATLTFLPFILNGSITTLTSLDFLGLGLPPGSASLGELLAQGKNNLQAPWLGITVFVVLSMMLSLLIFVGEAVRDAFDPRKTFG
;
A
#
# COMPACT_ATOMS: atom_id res chain seq x y z
N MET A 1 -58.00 22.89 -49.03
CA MET A 1 -56.55 23.09 -48.78
C MET A 1 -56.35 22.91 -47.27
N GLU A 2 -56.05 21.68 -46.85
CA GLU A 2 -55.74 21.38 -45.47
C GLU A 2 -54.22 21.52 -45.26
N THR A 3 -53.83 22.43 -44.38
CA THR A 3 -52.46 22.62 -43.97
C THR A 3 -52.04 21.54 -42.96
N VAL A 4 -51.23 20.57 -43.41
CA VAL A 4 -50.61 19.56 -42.57
C VAL A 4 -49.53 20.24 -41.75
N ALA A 5 -49.76 20.41 -40.44
CA ALA A 5 -48.77 20.88 -39.49
C ALA A 5 -47.75 19.77 -39.21
N VAL A 6 -46.54 19.92 -39.70
CA VAL A 6 -45.40 19.07 -39.38
C VAL A 6 -44.96 19.34 -37.94
N LYS A 7 -45.23 18.42 -37.03
CA LYS A 7 -44.72 18.42 -35.65
C LYS A 7 -43.17 18.31 -35.69
N ALA A 8 -42.48 19.42 -35.40
CA ALA A 8 -41.05 19.38 -35.17
C ALA A 8 -40.74 18.51 -33.95
N ASN A 9 -40.10 17.39 -34.20
CA ASN A 9 -39.60 16.50 -33.18
C ASN A 9 -38.44 17.22 -32.45
N LYS A 10 -38.59 17.51 -31.15
CA LYS A 10 -37.50 18.05 -30.32
C LYS A 10 -36.30 17.10 -30.42
N PRO A 11 -35.08 17.61 -30.70
CA PRO A 11 -33.89 16.76 -30.70
C PRO A 11 -33.72 16.12 -29.32
N ALA A 12 -33.56 14.79 -29.29
CA ALA A 12 -33.29 14.03 -28.06
C ALA A 12 -32.04 14.62 -27.39
N GLU A 13 -32.19 15.01 -26.13
CA GLU A 13 -31.09 15.48 -25.30
C GLU A 13 -29.99 14.39 -25.26
N TYR A 14 -28.93 14.57 -26.02
CA TYR A 14 -27.78 13.66 -26.07
C TYR A 14 -27.04 13.79 -24.74
N LYS A 15 -27.36 12.96 -23.75
CA LYS A 15 -26.60 12.84 -22.49
C LYS A 15 -25.17 12.46 -22.89
N ARG A 16 -24.26 13.42 -22.82
CA ARG A 16 -22.82 13.17 -23.06
C ARG A 16 -22.38 12.06 -22.13
N PRO A 17 -21.90 10.91 -22.62
CA PRO A 17 -21.46 9.85 -21.75
C PRO A 17 -20.28 10.38 -20.91
N PHE A 18 -20.23 10.02 -19.63
CA PHE A 18 -19.21 10.45 -18.66
C PHE A 18 -17.78 10.16 -19.12
N LEU A 19 -17.60 9.10 -19.93
CA LEU A 19 -16.32 8.73 -20.54
C LEU A 19 -16.35 8.98 -22.05
N SER A 20 -15.22 9.47 -22.60
CA SER A 20 -15.06 9.55 -24.05
C SER A 20 -15.16 8.15 -24.69
N PRO A 21 -15.56 8.04 -25.97
CA PRO A 21 -15.69 6.74 -26.64
C PRO A 21 -14.38 5.91 -26.60
N LEU A 22 -13.22 6.58 -26.67
CA LEU A 22 -11.91 5.94 -26.55
C LEU A 22 -11.69 5.34 -25.16
N ASN A 23 -12.04 6.08 -24.11
CA ASN A 23 -11.88 5.58 -22.73
C ASN A 23 -12.89 4.49 -22.37
N GLN A 24 -14.08 4.52 -22.96
CA GLN A 24 -15.04 3.41 -22.84
C GLN A 24 -14.47 2.12 -23.45
N ARG A 25 -13.84 2.21 -24.61
CA ARG A 25 -13.21 1.09 -25.27
C ARG A 25 -12.03 0.53 -24.45
N ARG A 26 -11.16 1.39 -23.95
CA ARG A 26 -10.06 1.00 -23.05
C ARG A 26 -10.58 0.26 -21.80
N TRP A 27 -11.65 0.77 -21.22
CA TRP A 27 -12.28 0.13 -20.06
C TRP A 27 -12.91 -1.23 -20.41
N GLN A 28 -13.51 -1.37 -21.58
CA GLN A 28 -14.02 -2.65 -22.05
C GLN A 28 -12.90 -3.67 -22.30
N ASN A 29 -11.80 -3.25 -22.92
CA ASN A 29 -10.61 -4.08 -23.12
C ASN A 29 -9.99 -4.51 -21.78
N PHE A 30 -9.91 -3.59 -20.81
CA PHE A 30 -9.47 -3.92 -19.46
C PHE A 30 -10.34 -4.99 -18.81
N LYS A 31 -11.65 -4.86 -18.89
CA LYS A 31 -12.62 -5.86 -18.38
C LYS A 31 -12.53 -7.20 -19.10
N ALA A 32 -12.21 -7.20 -20.39
CA ALA A 32 -12.04 -8.42 -21.17
C ALA A 32 -10.87 -9.28 -20.64
N ASN A 33 -9.82 -8.66 -20.10
CA ASN A 33 -8.75 -9.37 -19.38
C ASN A 33 -9.23 -9.72 -17.97
N ARG A 34 -9.93 -10.85 -17.82
CA ARG A 34 -10.54 -11.28 -16.55
C ARG A 34 -9.53 -11.39 -15.41
N ARG A 35 -8.30 -11.84 -15.69
CA ARG A 35 -7.24 -11.97 -14.66
C ARG A 35 -6.90 -10.63 -14.06
N GLY A 36 -6.57 -9.64 -14.89
CA GLY A 36 -6.23 -8.30 -14.41
C GLY A 36 -7.41 -7.57 -13.77
N TYR A 37 -8.63 -7.76 -14.30
CA TYR A 37 -9.84 -7.15 -13.72
C TYR A 37 -10.10 -7.65 -12.30
N TRP A 38 -10.08 -8.96 -12.06
CA TRP A 38 -10.28 -9.51 -10.72
C TRP A 38 -9.11 -9.22 -9.79
N SER A 39 -7.88 -9.24 -10.32
CA SER A 39 -6.70 -8.86 -9.55
C SER A 39 -6.76 -7.42 -9.04
N LEU A 40 -7.27 -6.48 -9.85
CA LEU A 40 -7.48 -5.11 -9.41
C LEU A 40 -8.46 -5.03 -8.23
N TRP A 41 -9.61 -5.72 -8.33
CA TRP A 41 -10.62 -5.68 -7.27
C TRP A 41 -10.14 -6.36 -6.00
N VAL A 42 -9.47 -7.52 -6.10
CA VAL A 42 -8.88 -8.20 -4.94
C VAL A 42 -7.83 -7.31 -4.28
N PHE A 43 -6.89 -6.75 -5.06
CA PHE A 43 -5.86 -5.87 -4.53
C PHE A 43 -6.48 -4.62 -3.86
N LEU A 44 -7.44 -3.98 -4.51
CA LEU A 44 -8.12 -2.80 -3.98
C LEU A 44 -8.88 -3.13 -2.69
N THR A 45 -9.59 -4.26 -2.64
CA THR A 45 -10.28 -4.71 -1.43
C THR A 45 -9.31 -4.94 -0.28
N LEU A 46 -8.22 -5.66 -0.51
CA LEU A 46 -7.19 -5.89 0.50
C LEU A 46 -6.55 -4.58 0.96
N PHE A 47 -6.29 -3.67 0.03
CA PHE A 47 -5.72 -2.37 0.36
C PHE A 47 -6.69 -1.52 1.18
N VAL A 48 -7.96 -1.43 0.77
CA VAL A 48 -8.98 -0.71 1.54
C VAL A 48 -9.16 -1.31 2.93
N LEU A 49 -9.23 -2.64 3.04
CA LEU A 49 -9.29 -3.31 4.34
C LEU A 49 -8.05 -2.99 5.19
N SER A 50 -6.87 -2.95 4.60
CA SER A 50 -5.64 -2.60 5.33
C SER A 50 -5.60 -1.15 5.81
N LEU A 51 -6.31 -0.22 5.15
CA LEU A 51 -6.45 1.16 5.64
C LEU A 51 -7.23 1.23 6.95
N PHE A 52 -8.11 0.25 7.18
CA PHE A 52 -8.86 0.09 8.43
C PHE A 52 -8.23 -1.00 9.33
N ALA A 53 -6.92 -1.11 9.31
CA ALA A 53 -6.19 -2.13 10.09
C ALA A 53 -6.49 -2.06 11.59
N GLU A 54 -6.75 -0.87 12.13
CA GLU A 54 -7.11 -0.66 13.53
C GLU A 54 -8.43 -1.35 13.92
N PHE A 55 -9.35 -1.55 12.96
CA PHE A 55 -10.61 -2.27 13.16
C PHE A 55 -10.46 -3.79 12.94
N LEU A 56 -9.38 -4.23 12.30
CA LEU A 56 -9.10 -5.64 12.03
C LEU A 56 -8.15 -6.26 13.06
N ALA A 57 -7.15 -5.48 13.49
CA ALA A 57 -6.09 -5.96 14.38
C ALA A 57 -5.69 -4.83 15.35
N ASN A 58 -6.17 -4.91 16.57
CA ASN A 58 -5.92 -3.92 17.61
C ASN A 58 -6.07 -4.54 19.01
N ASP A 59 -5.34 -4.01 19.97
CA ASP A 59 -5.43 -4.36 21.40
C ASP A 59 -6.54 -3.60 22.13
N ARG A 60 -7.30 -2.76 21.39
CA ARG A 60 -8.42 -1.97 21.90
C ARG A 60 -9.74 -2.44 21.31
N PRO A 61 -10.83 -2.52 22.08
CA PRO A 61 -12.15 -2.83 21.54
C PRO A 61 -12.63 -1.73 20.58
N ILE A 62 -13.37 -2.15 19.53
CA ILE A 62 -13.97 -1.23 18.55
C ILE A 62 -15.04 -0.36 19.20
N LEU A 63 -15.92 -1.01 19.98
CA LEU A 63 -17.01 -0.38 20.71
C LEU A 63 -17.15 -1.02 22.08
N VAL A 64 -17.38 -0.22 23.09
CA VAL A 64 -17.73 -0.66 24.45
C VAL A 64 -19.02 0.02 24.86
N TRP A 65 -20.00 -0.74 25.27
CA TRP A 65 -21.17 -0.24 25.97
C TRP A 65 -20.97 -0.49 27.47
N PHE A 66 -20.90 0.59 28.24
CA PHE A 66 -20.58 0.54 29.65
C PHE A 66 -21.45 1.51 30.44
N LYS A 67 -22.14 1.05 31.49
CA LYS A 67 -23.00 1.84 32.39
C LYS A 67 -23.94 2.80 31.64
N GLY A 68 -24.52 2.34 30.49
CA GLY A 68 -25.47 3.12 29.69
C GLY A 68 -24.88 4.08 28.68
N SER A 69 -23.56 4.11 28.51
CA SER A 69 -22.84 4.97 27.56
C SER A 69 -22.07 4.14 26.54
N ILE A 70 -21.96 4.64 25.29
CA ILE A 70 -21.19 4.01 24.20
C ILE A 70 -19.84 4.71 24.12
N HIS A 71 -18.78 3.92 24.11
CA HIS A 71 -17.41 4.35 23.96
C HIS A 71 -16.74 3.67 22.77
N ALA A 72 -15.81 4.37 22.10
CA ALA A 72 -15.07 3.85 20.95
C ALA A 72 -13.55 3.89 21.22
N PRO A 73 -12.99 2.93 21.97
CA PRO A 73 -11.58 2.93 22.35
C PRO A 73 -10.60 2.85 21.20
N VAL A 74 -11.01 2.29 20.06
CA VAL A 74 -10.20 2.25 18.85
C VAL A 74 -9.88 3.66 18.30
N ILE A 75 -10.73 4.66 18.58
CA ILE A 75 -10.62 6.04 18.08
C ILE A 75 -10.14 7.00 19.17
N PHE A 76 -10.64 6.83 20.38
CA PHE A 76 -10.38 7.74 21.51
C PHE A 76 -9.66 7.04 22.64
N ASP A 77 -8.71 7.72 23.27
CA ASP A 77 -8.08 7.25 24.49
C ASP A 77 -9.00 7.53 25.70
N TYR A 78 -9.16 6.54 26.55
CA TYR A 78 -9.93 6.65 27.79
C TYR A 78 -9.04 6.31 28.98
N PRO A 79 -9.17 7.01 30.12
CA PRO A 79 -8.46 6.68 31.35
C PRO A 79 -9.04 5.42 32.01
N GLU A 80 -8.23 4.70 32.74
CA GLU A 80 -8.67 3.51 33.49
C GLU A 80 -9.74 3.82 34.54
N GLU A 81 -9.70 5.02 35.14
CA GLU A 81 -10.69 5.49 36.11
C GLU A 81 -12.13 5.38 35.57
N LEU A 82 -12.34 5.53 34.27
CA LEU A 82 -13.67 5.41 33.66
C LEU A 82 -14.26 4.00 33.85
N TRP A 83 -13.42 2.98 33.84
CA TRP A 83 -13.82 1.57 33.89
C TRP A 83 -13.77 1.00 35.31
N LEU A 84 -12.70 1.29 36.06
CA LEU A 84 -12.40 0.74 37.38
C LEU A 84 -12.76 1.71 38.55
N GLY A 85 -13.10 2.96 38.27
CA GLY A 85 -13.32 3.96 39.30
C GLY A 85 -12.02 4.34 40.03
N GLU A 86 -12.05 4.37 41.33
CA GLU A 86 -10.90 4.79 42.17
C GLU A 86 -9.67 3.86 42.07
N ASP A 87 -9.85 2.63 41.54
CA ASP A 87 -8.77 1.67 41.35
C ASP A 87 -8.00 1.87 40.01
N GLY A 88 -8.46 2.79 39.15
CA GLY A 88 -7.82 3.10 37.88
C GLY A 88 -6.77 4.19 38.02
N PHE A 89 -5.53 3.89 37.59
CA PHE A 89 -4.40 4.83 37.73
C PHE A 89 -3.80 5.32 36.41
N LEU A 90 -4.03 4.59 35.30
CA LEU A 90 -3.41 4.92 34.06
C LEU A 90 -4.22 5.95 33.26
N PRO A 91 -3.56 6.92 32.62
CA PRO A 91 -4.22 7.91 31.76
C PRO A 91 -4.75 7.31 30.44
N VAL A 92 -4.23 6.14 30.05
CA VAL A 92 -4.68 5.36 28.90
C VAL A 92 -4.88 3.92 29.37
N THR A 93 -6.07 3.37 29.13
CA THR A 93 -6.46 2.03 29.59
C THR A 93 -5.68 0.95 28.84
N ASP A 94 -5.15 -0.01 29.58
CA ASP A 94 -4.77 -1.33 29.03
C ASP A 94 -5.99 -2.24 29.07
N TYR A 95 -6.60 -2.48 27.90
CA TYR A 95 -7.83 -3.25 27.78
C TYR A 95 -7.62 -4.77 27.90
N LYS A 96 -6.38 -5.22 28.08
CA LYS A 96 -6.06 -6.65 28.22
C LYS A 96 -5.95 -7.13 29.67
N ILE A 97 -5.96 -6.24 30.62
CA ILE A 97 -5.96 -6.62 32.02
C ILE A 97 -7.30 -7.25 32.42
N THR A 98 -7.21 -8.29 33.26
CA THR A 98 -8.36 -9.11 33.68
C THR A 98 -9.46 -8.29 34.35
N GLU A 99 -9.08 -7.24 35.11
CA GLU A 99 -9.99 -6.33 35.82
C GLU A 99 -10.91 -5.57 34.85
N ILE A 100 -10.37 -5.12 33.73
CA ILE A 100 -11.14 -4.41 32.68
C ILE A 100 -12.09 -5.38 31.95
N GLU A 101 -11.63 -6.60 31.62
CA GLU A 101 -12.50 -7.62 31.02
C GLU A 101 -13.66 -8.00 31.97
N GLN A 102 -13.38 -8.13 33.25
CA GLN A 102 -14.42 -8.37 34.26
C GLN A 102 -15.39 -7.18 34.39
N ALA A 103 -14.90 -5.94 34.40
CA ALA A 103 -15.74 -4.74 34.42
C ALA A 103 -16.71 -4.69 33.22
N PHE A 104 -16.21 -5.05 32.02
CA PHE A 104 -17.05 -5.12 30.82
C PHE A 104 -18.10 -6.23 30.92
N SER A 105 -17.75 -7.40 31.43
CA SER A 105 -18.70 -8.52 31.57
C SER A 105 -19.79 -8.25 32.62
N GLN A 106 -19.50 -7.45 33.66
CA GLN A 106 -20.44 -7.13 34.73
C GLN A 106 -21.35 -5.95 34.39
N HIS A 107 -20.85 -4.91 33.70
CA HIS A 107 -21.54 -3.65 33.52
C HIS A 107 -21.85 -3.30 32.04
N GLY A 108 -21.54 -4.20 31.10
CA GLY A 108 -21.75 -3.93 29.70
C GLY A 108 -21.30 -5.05 28.75
N TRP A 109 -20.85 -4.65 27.57
CA TRP A 109 -20.24 -5.53 26.58
C TRP A 109 -19.20 -4.78 25.74
N ALA A 110 -18.25 -5.51 25.19
CA ALA A 110 -17.22 -4.98 24.32
C ALA A 110 -17.17 -5.75 22.98
N LEU A 111 -17.14 -5.00 21.86
CA LEU A 111 -16.93 -5.54 20.54
C LEU A 111 -15.46 -5.43 20.18
N TRP A 112 -14.79 -6.57 20.09
CA TRP A 112 -13.38 -6.63 19.78
C TRP A 112 -13.09 -6.80 18.29
N PRO A 113 -11.91 -6.34 17.81
CA PRO A 113 -11.41 -6.71 16.50
C PRO A 113 -11.23 -8.23 16.38
N PRO A 114 -11.25 -8.79 15.15
CA PRO A 114 -10.97 -10.21 14.91
C PRO A 114 -9.60 -10.68 15.41
N VAL A 115 -8.61 -9.78 15.37
CA VAL A 115 -7.27 -9.99 15.95
C VAL A 115 -7.12 -9.01 17.11
N ARG A 116 -7.05 -9.52 18.34
CA ARG A 116 -6.98 -8.70 19.57
C ARG A 116 -5.55 -8.25 19.90
N TYR A 117 -4.75 -8.02 18.86
CA TYR A 117 -3.36 -7.55 18.96
C TYR A 117 -3.10 -6.47 17.93
N SER A 118 -2.43 -5.40 18.36
CA SER A 118 -1.81 -4.43 17.48
C SER A 118 -0.47 -4.98 16.95
N TYR A 119 0.08 -4.35 15.94
CA TYR A 119 1.40 -4.72 15.43
C TYR A 119 2.55 -4.46 16.43
N ARG A 120 2.29 -3.75 17.53
CA ARG A 120 3.25 -3.43 18.61
C ARG A 120 3.00 -4.24 19.88
N THR A 121 1.81 -4.76 20.07
CA THR A 121 1.41 -5.43 21.29
C THR A 121 2.21 -6.71 21.46
N VAL A 122 2.92 -6.78 22.57
CA VAL A 122 3.66 -7.98 22.99
C VAL A 122 2.70 -8.90 23.74
N ASN A 123 2.68 -10.17 23.36
CA ASN A 123 1.91 -11.18 24.06
C ASN A 123 2.79 -11.82 25.14
N ASN A 124 2.53 -11.50 26.40
CA ASN A 124 3.27 -12.05 27.54
C ASN A 124 2.73 -13.41 28.02
N GLU A 125 1.57 -13.83 27.51
CA GLU A 125 0.84 -15.05 27.92
C GLU A 125 0.97 -16.14 26.85
N LEU A 126 2.19 -16.37 26.37
CA LEU A 126 2.45 -17.40 25.38
C LEU A 126 2.63 -18.78 26.06
N PRO A 127 2.17 -19.88 25.41
CA PRO A 127 2.40 -21.23 25.90
C PRO A 127 3.88 -21.66 25.81
N GLU A 128 4.63 -21.06 24.90
CA GLU A 128 6.07 -21.31 24.69
C GLU A 128 6.80 -19.97 24.48
N PRO A 129 8.13 -19.93 24.68
CA PRO A 129 8.93 -18.72 24.39
C PRO A 129 8.78 -18.27 22.95
N ALA A 130 8.80 -16.94 22.72
CA ALA A 130 8.77 -16.40 21.38
C ALA A 130 10.01 -16.80 20.54
N PRO A 131 9.82 -17.10 19.26
CA PRO A 131 8.59 -17.09 18.49
C PRO A 131 7.71 -18.31 18.77
N SER A 132 6.45 -18.08 19.15
CA SER A 132 5.46 -19.13 19.47
C SER A 132 4.60 -19.47 18.25
N ALA A 133 4.29 -20.76 18.09
CA ALA A 133 3.52 -21.26 16.96
C ALA A 133 2.07 -20.71 16.93
N PRO A 134 1.35 -20.81 15.79
CA PRO A 134 -0.07 -20.48 15.72
C PRO A 134 -0.90 -21.17 16.79
N SER A 135 -1.80 -20.44 17.46
CA SER A 135 -2.58 -20.92 18.60
C SER A 135 -3.42 -22.18 18.31
N TRP A 136 -3.80 -22.40 17.06
CA TRP A 136 -4.57 -23.58 16.63
C TRP A 136 -3.73 -24.88 16.56
N LEU A 137 -2.39 -24.78 16.64
CA LEU A 137 -1.50 -25.95 16.69
C LEU A 137 -1.37 -26.52 18.11
N TYR A 138 -1.70 -25.75 19.14
CA TYR A 138 -1.62 -26.17 20.52
C TYR A 138 -2.92 -26.86 21.00
N SER A 139 -2.80 -27.89 21.87
CA SER A 139 -3.95 -28.42 22.58
C SER A 139 -4.53 -27.37 23.55
N LYS A 140 -5.77 -27.59 24.04
CA LYS A 140 -6.39 -26.67 24.98
C LYS A 140 -5.55 -26.55 26.26
N GLU A 141 -5.04 -27.67 26.73
CA GLU A 141 -4.21 -27.77 27.97
C GLU A 141 -2.91 -26.95 27.78
N GLN A 142 -2.23 -27.10 26.64
CA GLN A 142 -1.00 -26.39 26.36
C GLN A 142 -1.24 -24.87 26.26
N ARG A 143 -2.33 -24.45 25.64
CA ARG A 143 -2.67 -23.00 25.53
C ARG A 143 -3.01 -22.38 26.87
N CYS A 144 -3.58 -23.19 27.79
CA CYS A 144 -4.00 -22.73 29.10
C CYS A 144 -2.85 -22.68 30.12
N GLN A 145 -1.67 -23.18 29.78
CA GLN A 145 -0.47 -23.08 30.60
C GLN A 145 0.38 -21.93 30.08
N ALA A 146 0.26 -20.76 30.71
CA ALA A 146 1.17 -19.65 30.36
C ALA A 146 2.60 -19.99 30.81
N TYR A 147 3.56 -19.77 29.92
CA TYR A 147 4.99 -20.05 30.19
C TYR A 147 5.53 -19.31 31.43
N THR A 148 4.97 -18.14 31.74
CA THR A 148 5.50 -17.21 32.75
C THR A 148 4.76 -17.24 34.09
N LEU A 149 3.54 -17.69 34.20
CA LEU A 149 2.71 -17.46 35.40
C LEU A 149 2.25 -18.69 36.14
N GLY A 150 2.29 -19.89 35.56
CA GLY A 150 1.94 -21.15 36.26
C GLY A 150 0.55 -21.17 36.94
N VAL A 151 -0.35 -20.29 36.50
CA VAL A 151 -1.69 -20.11 37.04
C VAL A 151 -2.70 -20.62 36.02
N ASP A 152 -3.81 -21.16 36.48
CA ASP A 152 -5.00 -21.48 35.69
C ASP A 152 -5.46 -20.21 34.93
N ASP A 153 -5.08 -20.17 33.68
CA ASP A 153 -4.92 -18.97 32.94
C ASP A 153 -6.20 -18.55 32.23
N PRO A 154 -6.52 -17.25 32.28
CA PRO A 154 -7.41 -16.59 31.36
C PRO A 154 -6.99 -16.70 29.87
N GLY A 155 -5.75 -17.10 29.55
CA GLY A 155 -5.26 -17.39 28.18
C GLY A 155 -6.00 -18.50 27.43
N CYS A 156 -6.84 -19.27 28.11
CA CYS A 156 -7.89 -20.08 27.49
C CYS A 156 -8.95 -19.24 26.74
N ASN A 157 -8.97 -17.94 26.95
CA ASN A 157 -9.88 -17.03 26.29
C ASN A 157 -9.55 -16.88 24.80
N LEU A 158 -10.59 -16.70 23.98
CA LEU A 158 -10.49 -16.26 22.58
C LEU A 158 -9.70 -14.93 22.45
N GLY A 159 -9.50 -14.21 23.55
CA GLY A 159 -8.70 -12.99 23.65
C GLY A 159 -7.20 -13.20 23.41
N ASN A 160 -6.67 -14.38 23.77
CA ASN A 160 -5.26 -14.72 23.58
C ASN A 160 -5.08 -15.68 22.39
N TRP A 161 -5.47 -15.23 21.17
CA TRP A 161 -5.44 -16.06 19.97
C TRP A 161 -4.56 -15.44 18.89
N ASN A 162 -3.40 -16.07 18.65
CA ASN A 162 -2.48 -15.70 17.58
C ASN A 162 -2.69 -16.61 16.36
N TRP A 163 -3.42 -16.12 15.35
CA TRP A 163 -3.83 -16.91 14.17
C TRP A 163 -2.65 -17.46 13.37
N LEU A 164 -1.60 -16.66 13.19
CA LEU A 164 -0.40 -17.01 12.44
C LEU A 164 0.84 -17.09 13.36
N GLY A 165 0.63 -17.28 14.68
CA GLY A 165 1.69 -17.32 15.66
C GLY A 165 2.26 -15.93 15.98
N THR A 166 3.39 -15.95 16.69
CA THR A 166 4.08 -14.71 17.07
C THR A 166 5.46 -14.61 16.43
N ASP A 167 5.98 -13.40 16.40
CA ASP A 167 7.35 -13.11 15.99
C ASP A 167 8.34 -13.32 17.15
N ASP A 168 9.63 -13.01 16.92
CA ASP A 168 10.70 -13.16 17.91
C ASP A 168 10.59 -12.22 19.11
N GLN A 169 9.72 -11.21 19.04
CA GLN A 169 9.39 -10.26 20.11
C GLN A 169 7.98 -10.52 20.70
N ALA A 170 7.43 -11.71 20.51
CA ALA A 170 6.10 -12.08 20.98
C ALA A 170 4.94 -11.21 20.41
N ARG A 171 5.11 -10.57 19.25
CA ARG A 171 4.07 -9.78 18.58
C ARG A 171 3.31 -10.65 17.60
N ASP A 172 2.02 -10.37 17.41
CA ASP A 172 1.15 -11.14 16.50
C ASP A 172 1.55 -10.97 15.03
N VAL A 173 1.82 -12.08 14.35
CA VAL A 173 2.27 -12.11 12.94
C VAL A 173 1.19 -11.66 11.98
N LEU A 174 -0.10 -12.00 12.22
CA LEU A 174 -1.20 -11.57 11.36
C LEU A 174 -1.42 -10.06 11.44
N ALA A 175 -1.40 -9.50 12.65
CA ALA A 175 -1.47 -8.05 12.84
C ALA A 175 -0.32 -7.36 12.10
N ARG A 176 0.91 -7.82 12.28
CA ARG A 176 2.09 -7.28 11.59
C ARG A 176 2.00 -7.40 10.07
N ALA A 177 1.44 -8.48 9.55
CA ALA A 177 1.24 -8.67 8.11
C ALA A 177 0.21 -7.69 7.54
N ILE A 178 -0.91 -7.43 8.24
CA ILE A 178 -1.94 -6.47 7.81
C ILE A 178 -1.37 -5.04 7.77
N TYR A 179 -0.71 -4.61 8.86
CA TYR A 179 -0.10 -3.29 8.93
C TYR A 179 1.10 -3.15 7.98
N GLY A 180 1.90 -4.20 7.82
CA GLY A 180 3.03 -4.23 6.90
C GLY A 180 2.60 -4.14 5.44
N PHE A 181 1.50 -4.82 5.07
CA PHE A 181 0.87 -4.67 3.75
C PHE A 181 0.46 -3.21 3.50
N ARG A 182 -0.24 -2.57 4.45
CA ARG A 182 -0.64 -1.17 4.36
C ARG A 182 0.54 -0.24 4.13
N ILE A 183 1.58 -0.36 4.97
CA ILE A 183 2.77 0.51 4.89
C ILE A 183 3.48 0.31 3.55
N SER A 184 3.65 -0.94 3.11
CA SER A 184 4.32 -1.25 1.85
C SER A 184 3.58 -0.68 0.63
N VAL A 185 2.24 -0.79 0.60
CA VAL A 185 1.43 -0.25 -0.49
C VAL A 185 1.42 1.27 -0.47
N LEU A 186 1.25 1.91 0.70
CA LEU A 186 1.28 3.37 0.82
C LEU A 186 2.64 3.94 0.41
N PHE A 187 3.73 3.36 0.91
CA PHE A 187 5.08 3.77 0.52
C PHE A 187 5.28 3.66 -1.00
N GLY A 188 4.95 2.49 -1.56
CA GLY A 188 5.07 2.25 -2.99
C GLY A 188 4.24 3.22 -3.82
N LEU A 189 2.98 3.49 -3.44
CA LEU A 189 2.10 4.44 -4.13
C LEU A 189 2.66 5.87 -4.08
N ILE A 190 3.04 6.35 -2.90
CA ILE A 190 3.57 7.72 -2.74
C ILE A 190 4.86 7.87 -3.54
N LEU A 191 5.79 6.91 -3.40
CA LEU A 191 7.05 6.91 -4.14
C LEU A 191 6.82 6.89 -5.66
N THR A 192 5.93 6.01 -6.15
CA THR A 192 5.62 5.88 -7.57
C THR A 192 4.97 7.15 -8.13
N LEU A 193 4.00 7.75 -7.41
CA LEU A 193 3.33 8.97 -7.86
C LEU A 193 4.29 10.16 -7.90
N LEU A 194 5.10 10.36 -6.85
CA LEU A 194 6.09 11.44 -6.83
C LEU A 194 7.17 11.24 -7.92
N SER A 195 7.66 10.01 -8.07
CA SER A 195 8.61 9.64 -9.13
C SER A 195 8.02 9.85 -10.52
N ALA A 196 6.73 9.55 -10.71
CA ALA A 196 6.04 9.80 -11.97
C ALA A 196 5.99 11.31 -12.31
N VAL A 197 5.64 12.16 -11.32
CA VAL A 197 5.60 13.62 -11.53
C VAL A 197 6.98 14.14 -11.95
N ILE A 198 8.03 13.77 -11.23
CA ILE A 198 9.41 14.23 -11.53
C ILE A 198 9.90 13.64 -12.86
N GLY A 199 9.76 12.33 -13.05
CA GLY A 199 10.26 11.64 -14.24
C GLY A 199 9.53 12.02 -15.51
N VAL A 200 8.19 12.25 -15.44
CA VAL A 200 7.39 12.73 -16.57
C VAL A 200 7.80 14.15 -16.96
N THR A 201 7.96 15.04 -15.99
CA THR A 201 8.38 16.44 -16.29
C THR A 201 9.79 16.48 -16.86
N ALA A 202 10.74 15.72 -16.30
CA ALA A 202 12.10 15.63 -16.80
C ALA A 202 12.16 14.99 -18.21
N GLY A 203 11.48 13.86 -18.42
CA GLY A 203 11.41 13.19 -19.71
C GLY A 203 10.72 14.01 -20.79
N ALA A 204 9.65 14.74 -20.44
CA ALA A 204 8.96 15.65 -21.34
C ALA A 204 9.85 16.80 -21.78
N GLY A 205 10.56 17.44 -20.85
CA GLY A 205 11.52 18.52 -21.16
C GLY A 205 12.65 18.01 -22.05
N GLN A 206 13.26 16.90 -21.69
CA GLN A 206 14.36 16.28 -22.43
C GLN A 206 13.92 15.90 -23.87
N GLY A 207 12.78 15.20 -24.00
CA GLY A 207 12.28 14.74 -25.30
C GLY A 207 11.76 15.86 -26.20
N TYR A 208 11.16 16.92 -25.62
CA TYR A 208 10.61 18.04 -26.38
C TYR A 208 11.71 18.95 -26.96
N PHE A 209 12.65 19.41 -26.13
CA PHE A 209 13.72 20.28 -26.58
C PHE A 209 14.76 19.55 -27.42
N GLY A 210 15.14 18.33 -27.03
CA GLY A 210 16.10 17.51 -27.78
C GLY A 210 17.49 18.15 -27.86
N GLY A 211 18.29 17.73 -28.87
CA GLY A 211 19.62 18.29 -29.11
C GLY A 211 20.55 18.25 -27.88
N TRP A 212 21.20 19.35 -27.57
CA TRP A 212 22.12 19.48 -26.43
C TRP A 212 21.44 19.25 -25.08
N THR A 213 20.17 19.70 -24.92
CA THR A 213 19.40 19.45 -23.68
C THR A 213 19.22 17.96 -23.44
N ASP A 214 18.87 17.22 -24.47
CA ASP A 214 18.71 15.78 -24.41
C ASP A 214 20.03 15.07 -24.08
N LEU A 215 21.11 15.42 -24.76
CA LEU A 215 22.43 14.83 -24.57
C LEU A 215 22.99 15.07 -23.15
N LEU A 216 22.93 16.30 -22.65
CA LEU A 216 23.45 16.65 -21.33
C LEU A 216 22.62 15.97 -20.23
N PHE A 217 21.31 15.99 -20.35
CA PHE A 217 20.44 15.33 -19.38
C PHE A 217 20.63 13.82 -19.36
N GLN A 218 20.83 13.20 -20.54
CA GLN A 218 21.09 11.76 -20.63
C GLN A 218 22.43 11.40 -19.97
N ARG A 219 23.49 12.21 -20.16
CA ARG A 219 24.77 12.03 -19.45
C ARG A 219 24.63 12.18 -17.94
N PHE A 220 23.87 13.16 -17.51
CA PHE A 220 23.56 13.32 -16.08
C PHE A 220 22.87 12.08 -15.52
N ILE A 221 21.83 11.57 -16.19
CA ILE A 221 21.09 10.37 -15.75
C ILE A 221 22.03 9.13 -15.72
N GLU A 222 22.88 8.95 -16.71
CA GLU A 222 23.84 7.86 -16.76
C GLU A 222 24.82 7.89 -15.56
N ILE A 223 25.38 9.04 -15.25
CA ILE A 223 26.25 9.24 -14.08
C ILE A 223 25.46 9.00 -12.79
N TRP A 224 24.26 9.60 -12.68
CA TRP A 224 23.41 9.47 -11.51
C TRP A 224 22.99 8.03 -11.23
N SER A 225 22.61 7.29 -12.27
CA SER A 225 22.19 5.89 -12.16
C SER A 225 23.35 4.92 -11.91
N SER A 226 24.60 5.35 -12.14
CA SER A 226 25.76 4.54 -11.82
C SER A 226 26.14 4.57 -10.34
N LEU A 227 25.54 5.47 -9.55
CA LEU A 227 25.76 5.55 -8.11
C LEU A 227 25.17 4.30 -7.41
N PRO A 228 25.95 3.62 -6.57
CA PRO A 228 25.46 2.43 -5.88
C PRO A 228 24.54 2.82 -4.72
N VAL A 229 23.20 2.73 -4.98
CA VAL A 229 22.15 3.19 -4.06
C VAL A 229 22.29 2.62 -2.65
N LEU A 230 22.66 1.33 -2.52
CA LEU A 230 22.82 0.69 -1.22
C LEU A 230 23.91 1.34 -0.37
N TYR A 231 25.05 1.74 -0.96
CA TYR A 231 26.12 2.42 -0.21
C TYR A 231 25.68 3.83 0.23
N ILE A 232 24.91 4.53 -0.60
CA ILE A 232 24.36 5.84 -0.23
C ILE A 232 23.40 5.69 0.93
N LEU A 233 22.53 4.67 0.90
CA LEU A 233 21.61 4.37 2.00
C LEU A 233 22.36 4.04 3.29
N LEU A 234 23.43 3.23 3.23
CA LEU A 234 24.26 2.91 4.39
C LEU A 234 24.89 4.16 5.02
N ILE A 235 25.42 5.06 4.18
CA ILE A 235 26.02 6.31 4.66
C ILE A 235 24.95 7.20 5.31
N ILE A 236 23.80 7.34 4.69
CA ILE A 236 22.71 8.19 5.22
C ILE A 236 22.13 7.59 6.49
N ALA A 237 21.92 6.27 6.54
CA ALA A 237 21.43 5.58 7.73
C ALA A 237 22.38 5.69 8.94
N ALA A 238 23.67 5.88 8.71
CA ALA A 238 24.66 6.13 9.76
C ALA A 238 24.55 7.55 10.36
N ILE A 239 23.95 8.51 9.63
CA ILE A 239 23.88 9.92 10.01
C ILE A 239 22.46 10.30 10.46
N LEU A 240 21.45 9.83 9.76
CA LEU A 240 20.05 10.15 10.00
C LEU A 240 19.31 8.96 10.61
N PRO A 241 18.41 9.19 11.58
CA PRO A 241 17.60 8.11 12.14
C PRO A 241 16.70 7.51 11.04
N PRO A 242 16.49 6.17 11.04
CA PRO A 242 15.61 5.53 10.09
C PRO A 242 14.18 6.08 10.22
N GLY A 243 13.51 6.27 9.09
CA GLY A 243 12.14 6.80 9.06
C GLY A 243 11.51 6.72 7.70
N PHE A 244 10.17 6.59 7.69
CA PHE A 244 9.37 6.48 6.47
C PHE A 244 9.67 7.59 5.46
N TRP A 245 9.67 8.84 5.90
CA TRP A 245 9.85 10.01 5.03
C TRP A 245 11.30 10.18 4.56
N ILE A 246 12.26 9.82 5.41
CA ILE A 246 13.69 9.87 5.06
C ILE A 246 13.97 8.82 3.97
N LEU A 247 13.51 7.58 4.20
CA LEU A 247 13.67 6.51 3.22
C LEU A 247 12.97 6.85 1.89
N LEU A 248 11.75 7.38 1.96
CA LEU A 248 10.99 7.81 0.78
C LEU A 248 11.75 8.91 0.01
N GLY A 249 12.30 9.89 0.69
CA GLY A 249 13.09 10.98 0.08
C GLY A 249 14.34 10.44 -0.63
N ILE A 250 15.08 9.53 0.01
CA ILE A 250 16.27 8.92 -0.58
C ILE A 250 15.89 8.09 -1.81
N MET A 251 14.87 7.24 -1.70
CA MET A 251 14.41 6.42 -2.81
C MET A 251 13.88 7.26 -3.97
N LEU A 252 13.25 8.40 -3.67
CA LEU A 252 12.76 9.32 -4.69
C LEU A 252 13.89 9.90 -5.55
N LEU A 253 15.09 10.11 -4.99
CA LEU A 253 16.24 10.59 -5.75
C LEU A 253 16.64 9.66 -6.92
N PHE A 254 16.29 8.38 -6.84
CA PHE A 254 16.68 7.38 -7.85
C PHE A 254 15.50 6.87 -8.69
N THR A 255 14.32 6.69 -8.09
CA THR A 255 13.18 6.00 -8.74
C THR A 255 12.59 6.79 -9.90
N TRP A 256 12.65 8.13 -9.88
CA TRP A 256 12.10 8.99 -10.95
C TRP A 256 12.72 8.73 -12.34
N VAL A 257 13.98 8.26 -12.37
CA VAL A 257 14.70 7.94 -13.62
C VAL A 257 13.96 6.87 -14.43
N GLY A 258 13.28 5.93 -13.77
CA GLY A 258 12.51 4.87 -14.42
C GLY A 258 11.40 5.39 -15.36
N PHE A 259 10.85 6.55 -15.11
CA PHE A 259 9.83 7.15 -15.97
C PHE A 259 10.42 7.98 -17.12
N VAL A 260 11.64 8.51 -16.95
CA VAL A 260 12.24 9.46 -17.91
C VAL A 260 12.38 8.81 -19.28
N GLY A 261 12.95 7.61 -19.36
CA GLY A 261 13.21 6.94 -20.64
C GLY A 261 11.95 6.74 -21.49
N VAL A 262 10.87 6.30 -20.84
CA VAL A 262 9.58 6.05 -21.51
C VAL A 262 8.97 7.35 -22.03
N VAL A 263 8.90 8.37 -21.18
CA VAL A 263 8.30 9.67 -21.55
C VAL A 263 9.13 10.40 -22.59
N ARG A 264 10.46 10.39 -22.43
CA ARG A 264 11.40 10.94 -23.41
C ARG A 264 11.19 10.34 -24.80
N ALA A 265 11.10 9.00 -24.90
CA ALA A 265 10.90 8.33 -26.18
C ALA A 265 9.59 8.75 -26.86
N GLU A 266 8.49 8.85 -26.10
CA GLU A 266 7.20 9.32 -26.61
C GLU A 266 7.27 10.77 -27.09
N PHE A 267 7.93 11.65 -26.34
CA PHE A 267 8.07 13.05 -26.72
C PHE A 267 8.98 13.25 -27.95
N LEU A 268 10.10 12.52 -28.04
CA LEU A 268 10.96 12.52 -29.22
C LEU A 268 10.22 12.09 -30.49
N ARG A 269 9.34 11.10 -30.37
CA ARG A 269 8.51 10.62 -31.48
C ARG A 269 7.44 11.64 -31.84
N ALA A 270 6.68 12.12 -30.84
CA ALA A 270 5.48 12.90 -31.06
C ALA A 270 5.77 14.37 -31.43
N ARG A 271 6.93 14.93 -31.05
CA ARG A 271 7.28 16.34 -31.35
C ARG A 271 7.37 16.68 -32.84
N ASN A 272 7.55 15.64 -33.68
CA ASN A 272 7.65 15.78 -35.13
C ASN A 272 6.32 15.54 -35.86
N PHE A 273 5.24 15.24 -35.16
CA PHE A 273 3.94 15.02 -35.76
C PHE A 273 3.36 16.31 -36.36
N GLU A 274 2.57 16.15 -37.42
CA GLU A 274 2.00 17.27 -38.18
C GLU A 274 1.19 18.24 -37.33
N TYR A 275 0.40 17.72 -36.38
CA TYR A 275 -0.39 18.57 -35.49
C TYR A 275 0.46 19.44 -34.56
N VAL A 276 1.66 18.97 -34.18
CA VAL A 276 2.61 19.75 -33.38
C VAL A 276 3.26 20.83 -34.22
N ASN A 277 3.65 20.51 -35.45
CA ASN A 277 4.22 21.45 -36.39
C ASN A 277 3.19 22.53 -36.77
N ALA A 278 1.92 22.16 -36.98
CA ALA A 278 0.83 23.11 -37.21
C ALA A 278 0.63 24.05 -36.02
N ALA A 279 0.62 23.53 -34.79
CA ALA A 279 0.52 24.33 -33.57
C ALA A 279 1.68 25.35 -33.46
N ARG A 280 2.91 24.96 -33.80
CA ARG A 280 4.08 25.85 -33.83
C ARG A 280 3.92 26.94 -34.89
N ALA A 281 3.47 26.56 -36.09
CA ALA A 281 3.23 27.52 -37.18
C ALA A 281 2.16 28.58 -36.83
N LEU A 282 1.17 28.19 -36.02
CA LEU A 282 0.14 29.06 -35.47
C LEU A 282 0.62 29.93 -34.27
N GLY A 283 1.90 29.82 -33.87
CA GLY A 283 2.46 30.61 -32.77
C GLY A 283 2.10 30.10 -31.37
N VAL A 284 1.62 28.85 -31.21
CA VAL A 284 1.30 28.28 -29.89
C VAL A 284 2.59 28.11 -29.09
N GLY A 285 2.62 28.65 -27.87
CA GLY A 285 3.79 28.60 -26.99
C GLY A 285 4.17 27.18 -26.57
N ASN A 286 5.47 26.95 -26.36
CA ASN A 286 6.03 25.61 -26.01
C ASN A 286 5.34 24.95 -24.80
N ARG A 287 5.00 25.71 -23.76
CA ARG A 287 4.28 25.16 -22.57
C ARG A 287 2.94 24.58 -22.98
N ALA A 288 2.16 25.27 -23.79
CA ALA A 288 0.86 24.80 -24.27
C ALA A 288 1.00 23.55 -25.15
N ILE A 289 2.02 23.51 -26.02
CA ILE A 289 2.32 22.33 -26.85
C ILE A 289 2.65 21.13 -25.95
N ILE A 290 3.51 21.28 -24.95
CA ILE A 290 3.90 20.20 -24.03
C ILE A 290 2.68 19.69 -23.26
N TYR A 291 2.00 20.56 -22.51
CA TYR A 291 0.96 20.12 -21.57
C TYR A 291 -0.38 19.77 -22.24
N ARG A 292 -0.75 20.45 -23.32
CA ARG A 292 -2.07 20.29 -23.95
C ARG A 292 -2.08 19.31 -25.12
N HIS A 293 -0.96 19.18 -25.83
CA HIS A 293 -0.90 18.37 -27.05
C HIS A 293 -0.06 17.09 -26.88
N LEU A 294 1.11 17.16 -26.25
CA LEU A 294 2.03 16.03 -26.16
C LEU A 294 1.80 15.18 -24.91
N LEU A 295 1.70 15.81 -23.74
CA LEU A 295 1.60 15.11 -22.46
C LEU A 295 0.41 14.14 -22.38
N PRO A 296 -0.82 14.49 -22.82
CA PRO A 296 -1.93 13.56 -22.74
C PRO A 296 -1.70 12.25 -23.51
N ASN A 297 -0.95 12.32 -24.62
CA ASN A 297 -0.58 11.14 -25.39
C ASN A 297 0.55 10.34 -24.74
N ALA A 298 1.57 11.00 -24.19
CA ALA A 298 2.67 10.36 -23.48
C ALA A 298 2.22 9.72 -22.16
N MET A 299 1.18 10.26 -21.51
CA MET A 299 0.60 9.68 -20.28
C MET A 299 0.06 8.27 -20.50
N VAL A 300 -0.33 7.90 -21.72
CA VAL A 300 -0.75 6.52 -22.03
C VAL A 300 0.38 5.54 -21.72
N ALA A 301 1.58 5.81 -22.22
CA ALA A 301 2.75 4.99 -21.95
C ALA A 301 3.11 5.01 -20.44
N THR A 302 3.09 6.17 -19.81
CA THR A 302 3.35 6.33 -18.37
C THR A 302 2.41 5.47 -17.52
N LEU A 303 1.10 5.50 -17.81
CA LEU A 303 0.08 4.75 -17.08
C LEU A 303 0.28 3.22 -17.22
N THR A 304 0.77 2.76 -18.37
CA THR A 304 1.05 1.32 -18.56
C THR A 304 2.26 0.84 -17.76
N PHE A 305 3.21 1.72 -17.43
CA PHE A 305 4.38 1.39 -16.61
C PHE A 305 4.17 1.55 -15.11
N LEU A 306 3.18 2.35 -14.71
CA LEU A 306 2.95 2.71 -13.31
C LEU A 306 2.80 1.50 -12.37
N PRO A 307 2.02 0.43 -12.67
CA PRO A 307 1.91 -0.75 -11.81
C PRO A 307 3.24 -1.50 -11.65
N PHE A 308 4.08 -1.52 -12.68
CA PHE A 308 5.38 -2.20 -12.62
C PHE A 308 6.38 -1.44 -11.77
N ILE A 309 6.38 -0.11 -11.82
CA ILE A 309 7.21 0.73 -10.95
C ILE A 309 6.73 0.65 -9.51
N LEU A 310 5.41 0.62 -9.28
CA LEU A 310 4.83 0.37 -7.96
C LEU A 310 5.30 -0.98 -7.39
N ASN A 311 5.25 -2.03 -8.19
CA ASN A 311 5.75 -3.36 -7.82
C ASN A 311 7.24 -3.30 -7.43
N GLY A 312 8.08 -2.67 -8.26
CA GLY A 312 9.49 -2.45 -7.97
C GLY A 312 9.72 -1.66 -6.68
N SER A 313 8.95 -0.61 -6.43
CA SER A 313 9.04 0.23 -5.23
C SER A 313 8.74 -0.57 -3.95
N ILE A 314 7.70 -1.41 -3.97
CA ILE A 314 7.36 -2.29 -2.85
C ILE A 314 8.45 -3.34 -2.61
N THR A 315 8.95 -3.97 -3.68
CA THR A 315 10.04 -4.95 -3.60
C THR A 315 11.31 -4.33 -3.01
N THR A 316 11.65 -3.12 -3.44
CA THR A 316 12.82 -2.40 -2.93
C THR A 316 12.66 -2.06 -1.44
N LEU A 317 11.49 -1.54 -1.01
CA LEU A 317 11.22 -1.30 0.41
C LEU A 317 11.42 -2.58 1.23
N THR A 318 10.78 -3.68 0.80
CA THR A 318 10.86 -4.96 1.50
C THR A 318 12.31 -5.47 1.59
N SER A 319 13.09 -5.30 0.52
CA SER A 319 14.51 -5.69 0.50
C SER A 319 15.36 -4.85 1.44
N LEU A 320 15.10 -3.54 1.53
CA LEU A 320 15.80 -2.63 2.43
C LEU A 320 15.44 -2.91 3.90
N ASP A 321 14.17 -3.15 4.18
CA ASP A 321 13.71 -3.55 5.52
C ASP A 321 14.33 -4.89 5.94
N PHE A 322 14.41 -5.86 5.02
CA PHE A 322 15.09 -7.14 5.26
C PHE A 322 16.57 -6.99 5.61
N LEU A 323 17.24 -5.98 5.04
CA LEU A 323 18.64 -5.66 5.32
C LEU A 323 18.82 -4.76 6.57
N GLY A 324 17.73 -4.34 7.21
CA GLY A 324 17.76 -3.42 8.36
C GLY A 324 18.06 -1.96 7.99
N LEU A 325 17.93 -1.60 6.71
CA LEU A 325 18.16 -0.25 6.17
C LEU A 325 16.87 0.51 5.84
N GLY A 326 15.74 -0.06 6.19
CA GLY A 326 14.42 0.46 5.84
C GLY A 326 13.76 1.27 6.94
N LEU A 327 12.60 0.79 7.39
CA LEU A 327 11.80 1.43 8.43
C LEU A 327 12.44 1.28 9.82
N PRO A 328 12.07 2.13 10.80
CA PRO A 328 12.55 2.01 12.18
C PRO A 328 12.26 0.62 12.77
N PRO A 329 13.11 0.10 13.66
CA PRO A 329 12.84 -1.14 14.39
C PRO A 329 11.50 -1.08 15.11
N GLY A 330 10.76 -2.18 15.07
CA GLY A 330 9.40 -2.26 15.66
C GLY A 330 8.27 -1.74 14.77
N SER A 331 8.57 -1.17 13.61
CA SER A 331 7.56 -0.88 12.59
C SER A 331 6.92 -2.17 12.08
N ALA A 332 5.67 -2.07 11.61
CA ALA A 332 5.07 -3.20 10.90
C ALA A 332 5.69 -3.29 9.50
N SER A 333 6.68 -4.14 9.33
CA SER A 333 7.39 -4.33 8.07
C SER A 333 7.38 -5.80 7.64
N LEU A 334 7.02 -6.05 6.38
CA LEU A 334 7.10 -7.38 5.78
C LEU A 334 8.57 -7.84 5.63
N GLY A 335 9.48 -6.90 5.36
CA GLY A 335 10.91 -7.20 5.26
C GLY A 335 11.53 -7.58 6.60
N GLU A 336 11.15 -6.91 7.70
CA GLU A 336 11.58 -7.27 9.06
C GLU A 336 11.09 -8.68 9.44
N LEU A 337 9.79 -8.98 9.19
CA LEU A 337 9.26 -10.33 9.43
C LEU A 337 10.00 -11.41 8.62
N LEU A 338 10.38 -11.09 7.37
CA LEU A 338 11.17 -12.01 6.55
C LEU A 338 12.58 -12.23 7.13
N ALA A 339 13.22 -11.18 7.65
CA ALA A 339 14.51 -11.28 8.31
C ALA A 339 14.43 -12.13 9.58
N GLN A 340 13.39 -11.94 10.39
CA GLN A 340 13.12 -12.78 11.56
C GLN A 340 12.89 -14.23 11.17
N GLY A 341 12.12 -14.51 10.09
CA GLY A 341 11.91 -15.87 9.59
C GLY A 341 13.19 -16.56 9.12
N LYS A 342 14.13 -15.80 8.53
CA LYS A 342 15.47 -16.29 8.17
C LYS A 342 16.29 -16.67 9.43
N ASN A 343 16.20 -15.86 10.48
CA ASN A 343 16.97 -16.05 11.72
C ASN A 343 16.37 -17.13 12.62
N ASN A 344 15.06 -17.42 12.47
CA ASN A 344 14.32 -18.38 13.28
C ASN A 344 13.72 -19.50 12.40
N LEU A 345 14.56 -20.40 11.89
CA LEU A 345 14.13 -21.49 11.00
C LEU A 345 13.17 -22.48 11.67
N GLN A 346 13.17 -22.56 13.00
CA GLN A 346 12.21 -23.32 13.81
C GLN A 346 10.80 -22.74 13.80
N ALA A 347 10.64 -21.48 13.34
CA ALA A 347 9.38 -20.76 13.23
C ALA A 347 8.99 -20.54 11.74
N PRO A 348 8.64 -21.60 11.00
CA PRO A 348 8.41 -21.51 9.56
C PRO A 348 7.23 -20.60 9.19
N TRP A 349 6.26 -20.39 10.09
CA TRP A 349 5.11 -19.51 9.87
C TRP A 349 5.52 -18.07 9.58
N LEU A 350 6.65 -17.58 10.11
CA LEU A 350 7.17 -16.24 9.84
C LEU A 350 7.50 -16.07 8.35
N GLY A 351 8.37 -16.93 7.82
CA GLY A 351 8.78 -16.89 6.43
C GLY A 351 7.64 -17.19 5.46
N ILE A 352 6.81 -18.20 5.75
CA ILE A 352 5.67 -18.60 4.92
C ILE A 352 4.64 -17.49 4.83
N THR A 353 4.27 -16.84 5.94
CA THR A 353 3.31 -15.74 5.95
C THR A 353 3.76 -14.59 5.04
N VAL A 354 5.01 -14.15 5.22
CA VAL A 354 5.55 -13.05 4.39
C VAL A 354 5.64 -13.45 2.94
N PHE A 355 6.11 -14.66 2.64
CA PHE A 355 6.18 -15.16 1.28
C PHE A 355 4.81 -15.16 0.59
N VAL A 356 3.78 -15.65 1.26
CA VAL A 356 2.42 -15.69 0.72
C VAL A 356 1.88 -14.27 0.48
N VAL A 357 2.02 -13.37 1.47
CA VAL A 357 1.55 -11.99 1.37
C VAL A 357 2.26 -11.24 0.24
N LEU A 358 3.59 -11.31 0.16
CA LEU A 358 4.36 -10.66 -0.89
C LEU A 358 4.06 -11.25 -2.28
N SER A 359 4.07 -12.58 -2.40
CA SER A 359 3.79 -13.25 -3.69
C SER A 359 2.40 -12.89 -4.20
N MET A 360 1.39 -12.87 -3.34
CA MET A 360 0.03 -12.47 -3.69
C MET A 360 0.00 -11.00 -4.13
N MET A 361 0.53 -10.10 -3.31
CA MET A 361 0.53 -8.65 -3.57
C MET A 361 1.23 -8.31 -4.90
N LEU A 362 2.44 -8.82 -5.10
CA LEU A 362 3.25 -8.56 -6.30
C LEU A 362 2.62 -9.19 -7.55
N SER A 363 2.09 -10.42 -7.45
CA SER A 363 1.39 -11.08 -8.57
C SER A 363 0.13 -10.34 -8.99
N LEU A 364 -0.69 -9.88 -8.03
CA LEU A 364 -1.88 -9.08 -8.32
C LEU A 364 -1.51 -7.79 -9.07
N LEU A 365 -0.46 -7.08 -8.64
CA LEU A 365 0.03 -5.87 -9.31
C LEU A 365 0.55 -6.14 -10.72
N ILE A 366 1.25 -7.26 -10.95
CA ILE A 366 1.70 -7.66 -12.29
C ILE A 366 0.50 -7.90 -13.21
N PHE A 367 -0.50 -8.67 -12.77
CA PHE A 367 -1.70 -8.93 -13.57
C PHE A 367 -2.49 -7.65 -13.88
N VAL A 368 -2.57 -6.72 -12.92
CA VAL A 368 -3.15 -5.39 -13.16
C VAL A 368 -2.33 -4.64 -14.21
N GLY A 369 -1.00 -4.64 -14.10
CA GLY A 369 -0.11 -3.98 -15.05
C GLY A 369 -0.24 -4.52 -16.48
N GLU A 370 -0.30 -5.84 -16.62
CA GLU A 370 -0.53 -6.49 -17.92
C GLU A 370 -1.89 -6.10 -18.51
N ALA A 371 -2.95 -6.12 -17.70
CA ALA A 371 -4.29 -5.75 -18.18
C ALA A 371 -4.38 -4.27 -18.55
N VAL A 372 -3.72 -3.38 -17.81
CA VAL A 372 -3.61 -1.96 -18.18
C VAL A 372 -2.87 -1.82 -19.49
N ARG A 373 -1.71 -2.47 -19.65
CA ARG A 373 -0.96 -2.44 -20.90
C ARG A 373 -1.79 -2.95 -22.09
N ASP A 374 -2.50 -4.06 -21.91
CA ASP A 374 -3.38 -4.63 -22.94
C ASP A 374 -4.53 -3.71 -23.32
N ALA A 375 -5.09 -2.99 -22.34
CA ALA A 375 -6.19 -2.03 -22.57
C ALA A 375 -5.77 -0.82 -23.40
N PHE A 376 -4.49 -0.44 -23.33
CA PHE A 376 -3.93 0.68 -24.08
C PHE A 376 -3.25 0.27 -25.39
N ASP A 377 -3.10 -1.03 -25.68
CA ASP A 377 -2.49 -1.51 -26.94
C ASP A 377 -3.42 -1.24 -28.13
N PRO A 378 -3.02 -0.38 -29.09
CA PRO A 378 -3.84 -0.06 -30.26
C PRO A 378 -4.06 -1.27 -31.19
N ARG A 379 -3.17 -2.28 -31.15
CA ARG A 379 -3.28 -3.46 -32.03
C ARG A 379 -4.44 -4.37 -31.63
N LYS A 380 -4.78 -4.44 -30.37
CA LYS A 380 -5.92 -5.20 -29.84
C LYS A 380 -7.27 -4.50 -30.05
N THR A 381 -7.25 -3.25 -30.56
CA THR A 381 -8.45 -2.43 -30.76
C THR A 381 -9.09 -2.67 -32.14
N PHE A 382 -8.44 -3.39 -33.04
CA PHE A 382 -8.87 -3.61 -34.42
C PHE A 382 -9.21 -5.09 -34.75
N GLY A 383 -9.34 -5.95 -33.72
CA GLY A 383 -9.79 -7.32 -33.82
C GLY A 383 -11.26 -7.48 -33.41
#